data_c3dbe91261f6d37d24785d7530852801
#
_entry.id   c3dbe91261f6d37d24785d7530852801
#
_cell.length_a   1.000
_cell.length_b   1.000
_cell.length_c   1.000
_cell.angle_alpha   90.00
_cell.angle_beta   90.00
_cell.angle_gamma   90.00
#
_symmetry.space_group_name_H-M   'P 1'
#
loop_
_entity.id
_entity.type
_entity.pdbx_description
1 polymer ?
#
loop_
_entity_poly.entity_id
_entity_poly.type
_entity_poly.pdbx_seq_one_letter_code
_entity_poly.pdbx_strand_id
1 'polypeptide(L)'
;RALDRSDPARSLDALWDGVELRVDLGAVDGRPFVNNASFGVYAEIVSSPAYRDDKAATVLKLLPDLLTGHSGPRLVAHIGANAVEEPQAVLVSNNSYGTSDLAGLSRRDRLDRGVLGVVTLSVSNTREAVDLLRLNNVRGLTQTTAREVIVEADTPEIPVGVDGESLLLRTPVRCTVHPGALRVLVPRDRPGVRVAAPVFDWVRLWRTAFPS
;
A
#
# COMPACT_ATOMS: atom_id res chain seq x y z
N ARG A 1 14.30 -1.78 -0.86
CA ARG A 1 14.69 -0.36 -0.64
C ARG A 1 15.40 0.13 -1.89
N ALA A 2 14.96 1.20 -2.50
CA ALA A 2 15.68 1.81 -3.62
C ALA A 2 16.96 2.54 -3.13
N LEU A 3 16.98 2.98 -1.87
CA LEU A 3 18.06 3.73 -1.25
C LEU A 3 18.37 3.19 0.15
N ASP A 4 19.62 3.30 0.55
CA ASP A 4 20.05 3.05 1.93
C ASP A 4 19.65 4.25 2.80
N ARG A 5 18.77 4.03 3.79
CA ARG A 5 18.34 5.08 4.71
C ARG A 5 19.39 5.43 5.76
N SER A 6 20.37 4.55 5.98
CA SER A 6 21.44 4.75 6.94
C SER A 6 22.53 5.70 6.44
N ASP A 7 22.63 5.88 5.12
CA ASP A 7 23.62 6.76 4.50
C ASP A 7 22.98 7.61 3.38
N PRO A 8 22.43 8.78 3.71
CA PRO A 8 21.86 9.67 2.70
C PRO A 8 22.87 10.17 1.67
N ALA A 9 24.17 10.25 2.04
CA ALA A 9 25.22 10.72 1.14
C ALA A 9 25.39 9.76 -0.05
N ARG A 10 25.27 8.45 0.16
CA ARG A 10 25.26 7.45 -0.92
C ARG A 10 24.14 7.63 -1.94
N SER A 11 23.05 8.29 -1.53
CA SER A 11 21.98 8.58 -2.47
C SER A 11 22.40 9.59 -3.53
N LEU A 12 23.40 10.44 -3.22
CA LEU A 12 23.96 11.42 -4.14
C LEU A 12 24.83 10.77 -5.23
N ASP A 13 25.34 9.56 -4.99
CA ASP A 13 26.11 8.80 -5.97
C ASP A 13 25.26 8.52 -7.24
N ALA A 14 23.93 8.48 -7.07
CA ALA A 14 23.02 8.35 -8.21
C ALA A 14 23.11 9.51 -9.21
N LEU A 15 23.60 10.67 -8.80
CA LEU A 15 23.75 11.82 -9.70
C LEU A 15 24.97 11.67 -10.63
N TRP A 16 25.95 10.86 -10.25
CA TRP A 16 27.20 10.66 -11.00
C TRP A 16 27.22 9.35 -11.79
N ASP A 17 26.82 8.25 -11.15
CA ASP A 17 26.84 6.89 -11.73
C ASP A 17 25.55 6.14 -11.43
N GLY A 18 24.41 6.84 -11.53
CA GLY A 18 23.11 6.25 -11.30
C GLY A 18 22.62 5.39 -12.46
N VAL A 19 21.72 4.47 -12.11
CA VAL A 19 20.94 3.70 -13.07
C VAL A 19 19.47 4.07 -12.96
N GLU A 20 18.80 4.18 -14.10
CA GLU A 20 17.37 4.46 -14.14
C GLU A 20 16.60 3.17 -13.87
N LEU A 21 15.65 3.23 -12.94
CA LEU A 21 14.62 2.23 -12.73
C LEU A 21 13.28 2.79 -13.16
N ARG A 22 12.48 1.97 -13.83
CA ARG A 22 11.06 2.23 -14.05
C ARG A 22 10.28 1.51 -12.99
N VAL A 23 9.52 2.27 -12.20
CA VAL A 23 8.67 1.75 -11.14
C VAL A 23 7.22 2.17 -11.38
N ASP A 24 6.31 1.42 -10.82
CA ASP A 24 4.89 1.72 -10.93
C ASP A 24 4.54 2.99 -10.16
N LEU A 25 3.46 3.63 -10.57
CA LEU A 25 2.88 4.78 -9.91
C LEU A 25 1.41 4.48 -9.62
N GLY A 26 1.00 4.60 -8.36
CA GLY A 26 -0.42 4.56 -8.00
C GLY A 26 -1.09 5.89 -8.29
N ALA A 27 -2.41 5.87 -8.50
CA ALA A 27 -3.23 7.07 -8.56
C ALA A 27 -4.54 6.86 -7.83
N VAL A 28 -5.03 7.89 -7.13
CA VAL A 28 -6.35 7.96 -6.52
C VAL A 28 -7.10 9.15 -7.14
N ASP A 29 -8.19 8.87 -7.85
CA ASP A 29 -8.93 9.84 -8.68
C ASP A 29 -8.02 10.71 -9.55
N GLY A 30 -7.02 10.07 -10.20
CA GLY A 30 -6.02 10.72 -11.05
C GLY A 30 -4.89 11.44 -10.29
N ARG A 31 -4.96 11.57 -8.97
CA ARG A 31 -3.88 12.13 -8.14
C ARG A 31 -2.83 11.04 -7.86
N PRO A 32 -1.57 11.25 -8.20
CA PRO A 32 -0.53 10.22 -8.03
C PRO A 32 -0.18 9.99 -6.55
N PHE A 33 0.18 8.76 -6.23
CA PHE A 33 0.83 8.39 -4.98
C PHE A 33 1.95 7.37 -5.22
N VAL A 34 2.99 7.44 -4.41
CA VAL A 34 4.15 6.54 -4.49
C VAL A 34 4.14 5.46 -3.42
N ASN A 35 3.44 5.71 -2.31
CA ASN A 35 3.39 4.79 -1.18
C ASN A 35 2.02 4.12 -1.07
N ASN A 36 1.01 4.83 -0.60
CA ASN A 36 -0.33 4.28 -0.41
C ASN A 36 -1.43 5.35 -0.35
N ALA A 37 -2.66 4.88 -0.60
CA ALA A 37 -3.90 5.55 -0.21
C ALA A 37 -4.60 4.71 0.87
N SER A 38 -5.19 5.36 1.88
CA SER A 38 -5.84 4.71 3.02
C SER A 38 -7.24 5.27 3.26
N PHE A 39 -8.16 4.38 3.66
CA PHE A 39 -9.58 4.66 3.85
C PHE A 39 -10.06 4.13 5.20
N GLY A 40 -11.13 4.71 5.74
CA GLY A 40 -11.72 4.34 7.02
C GLY A 40 -10.82 4.71 8.20
N VAL A 41 -10.82 3.89 9.22
CA VAL A 41 -10.08 4.11 10.48
C VAL A 41 -8.61 4.48 10.26
N TYR A 42 -7.96 3.91 9.26
CA TYR A 42 -6.56 4.22 8.98
C TYR A 42 -6.38 5.65 8.43
N ALA A 43 -7.33 6.15 7.62
CA ALA A 43 -7.31 7.53 7.15
C ALA A 43 -7.50 8.53 8.31
N GLU A 44 -8.33 8.19 9.28
CA GLU A 44 -8.53 8.99 10.50
C GLU A 44 -7.26 9.05 11.35
N ILE A 45 -6.56 7.92 11.52
CA ILE A 45 -5.27 7.88 12.21
C ILE A 45 -4.24 8.78 11.52
N VAL A 46 -4.14 8.70 10.19
CA VAL A 46 -3.20 9.53 9.40
C VAL A 46 -3.52 11.02 9.52
N SER A 47 -4.81 11.37 9.66
CA SER A 47 -5.26 12.74 9.86
C SER A 47 -4.91 13.32 11.25
N SER A 48 -4.60 12.46 12.22
CA SER A 48 -4.23 12.89 13.57
C SER A 48 -2.90 13.66 13.58
N PRO A 49 -2.83 14.84 14.22
CA PRO A 49 -1.57 15.57 14.36
C PRO A 49 -0.45 14.75 15.00
N ALA A 50 -0.77 13.89 15.97
CA ALA A 50 0.18 13.03 16.67
C ALA A 50 0.83 11.97 15.75
N TYR A 51 0.19 11.62 14.63
CA TYR A 51 0.72 10.63 13.67
C TYR A 51 2.04 11.07 13.02
N ARG A 52 2.26 12.38 12.87
CA ARG A 52 3.50 12.92 12.28
C ARG A 52 4.70 12.74 13.20
N ASP A 53 4.48 12.80 14.52
CA ASP A 53 5.54 12.75 15.53
C ASP A 53 5.94 11.29 15.86
N ASP A 54 4.96 10.42 16.09
CA ASP A 54 5.19 8.99 16.33
C ASP A 54 4.07 8.13 15.71
N LYS A 55 4.37 7.58 14.53
CA LYS A 55 3.43 6.77 13.76
C LYS A 55 2.99 5.50 14.50
N ALA A 56 3.95 4.79 15.10
CA ALA A 56 3.68 3.50 15.73
C ALA A 56 2.86 3.66 17.01
N ALA A 57 3.25 4.59 17.87
CA ALA A 57 2.53 4.88 19.11
C ALA A 57 1.12 5.43 18.84
N THR A 58 0.95 6.26 17.81
CA THR A 58 -0.37 6.81 17.44
C THR A 58 -1.31 5.70 16.92
N VAL A 59 -0.83 4.81 16.06
CA VAL A 59 -1.62 3.67 15.58
C VAL A 59 -2.04 2.78 16.77
N LEU A 60 -1.11 2.39 17.63
CA LEU A 60 -1.39 1.54 18.79
C LEU A 60 -2.39 2.18 19.77
N LYS A 61 -2.35 3.51 19.91
CA LYS A 61 -3.23 4.24 20.84
C LYS A 61 -4.63 4.43 20.29
N LEU A 62 -4.76 4.80 19.00
CA LEU A 62 -6.05 5.19 18.42
C LEU A 62 -6.81 4.01 17.80
N LEU A 63 -6.10 2.99 17.31
CA LEU A 63 -6.72 1.87 16.61
C LEU A 63 -7.80 1.13 17.42
N PRO A 64 -7.63 0.83 18.73
CA PRO A 64 -8.68 0.16 19.51
C PRO A 64 -9.98 0.95 19.58
N ASP A 65 -9.89 2.24 19.87
CA ASP A 65 -11.06 3.12 20.03
C ASP A 65 -11.81 3.27 18.71
N LEU A 66 -11.07 3.43 17.61
CA LEU A 66 -11.64 3.58 16.28
C LEU A 66 -12.26 2.28 15.75
N LEU A 67 -11.68 1.12 16.04
CA LEU A 67 -12.25 -0.17 15.64
C LEU A 67 -13.51 -0.53 16.42
N THR A 68 -13.63 -0.10 17.68
CA THR A 68 -14.79 -0.41 18.52
C THR A 68 -15.88 0.66 18.43
N GLY A 69 -15.54 1.88 18.01
CA GLY A 69 -16.46 3.02 18.04
C GLY A 69 -17.47 3.10 16.90
N HIS A 70 -17.34 2.35 15.80
CA HIS A 70 -18.23 2.32 14.62
C HIS A 70 -18.67 3.72 14.11
N SER A 71 -17.83 4.74 14.23
CA SER A 71 -18.23 6.13 14.01
C SER A 71 -17.92 6.67 12.60
N GLY A 72 -17.40 5.87 11.71
CA GLY A 72 -17.04 6.26 10.34
C GLY A 72 -18.09 5.87 9.29
N PRO A 73 -17.94 6.35 8.04
CA PRO A 73 -18.78 5.93 6.93
C PRO A 73 -18.65 4.43 6.66
N ARG A 74 -19.76 3.79 6.29
CA ARG A 74 -19.73 2.38 5.88
C ARG A 74 -19.13 2.28 4.48
N LEU A 75 -18.03 1.55 4.40
CA LEU A 75 -17.29 1.39 3.16
C LEU A 75 -17.67 0.09 2.45
N VAL A 76 -17.61 0.11 1.12
CA VAL A 76 -17.58 -1.08 0.27
C VAL A 76 -16.35 -0.98 -0.63
N ALA A 77 -15.48 -2.00 -0.60
CA ALA A 77 -14.28 -2.02 -1.42
C ALA A 77 -14.39 -3.05 -2.54
N HIS A 78 -14.48 -2.60 -3.78
CA HIS A 78 -14.46 -3.44 -4.98
C HIS A 78 -13.00 -3.66 -5.41
N ILE A 79 -12.54 -4.90 -5.36
CA ILE A 79 -11.16 -5.30 -5.63
C ILE A 79 -11.15 -6.32 -6.77
N GLY A 80 -10.98 -5.85 -8.00
CA GLY A 80 -11.16 -6.68 -9.19
C GLY A 80 -12.61 -7.19 -9.29
N ALA A 81 -12.80 -8.51 -9.27
CA ALA A 81 -14.13 -9.14 -9.31
C ALA A 81 -14.77 -9.37 -7.94
N ASN A 82 -14.08 -9.05 -6.86
CA ASN A 82 -14.55 -9.29 -5.49
C ASN A 82 -14.96 -7.97 -4.83
N ALA A 83 -15.95 -8.03 -3.94
CA ALA A 83 -16.33 -6.95 -3.05
C ALA A 83 -16.08 -7.36 -1.59
N VAL A 84 -15.62 -6.40 -0.79
CA VAL A 84 -15.49 -6.53 0.67
C VAL A 84 -16.46 -5.54 1.28
N GLU A 85 -17.43 -6.07 1.99
CA GLU A 85 -18.47 -5.29 2.65
C GLU A 85 -18.01 -4.81 4.03
N GLU A 86 -18.29 -3.57 4.35
CA GLU A 86 -18.08 -2.93 5.64
C GLU A 86 -16.66 -3.13 6.25
N PRO A 87 -15.57 -3.03 5.46
CA PRO A 87 -14.24 -3.05 6.05
C PRO A 87 -14.03 -1.80 6.91
N GLN A 88 -13.50 -1.95 8.11
CA GLN A 88 -13.15 -0.80 8.97
C GLN A 88 -11.97 0.00 8.41
N ALA A 89 -11.09 -0.66 7.66
CA ALA A 89 -10.00 0.01 6.97
C ALA A 89 -9.68 -0.66 5.63
N VAL A 90 -9.30 0.17 4.65
CA VAL A 90 -8.74 -0.29 3.37
C VAL A 90 -7.42 0.47 3.14
N LEU A 91 -6.35 -0.27 2.88
CA LEU A 91 -5.06 0.29 2.50
C LEU A 91 -4.72 -0.17 1.09
N VAL A 92 -4.59 0.78 0.18
CA VAL A 92 -4.22 0.54 -1.22
C VAL A 92 -2.80 1.03 -1.43
N SER A 93 -1.85 0.12 -1.65
CA SER A 93 -0.44 0.45 -1.81
C SER A 93 0.03 0.31 -3.26
N ASN A 94 1.00 1.13 -3.64
CA ASN A 94 1.70 0.99 -4.91
C ASN A 94 2.61 -0.24 -4.85
N ASN A 95 2.17 -1.35 -5.41
CA ASN A 95 2.63 -2.72 -5.21
C ASN A 95 2.39 -3.28 -3.79
N SER A 96 2.29 -4.59 -3.67
CA SER A 96 1.99 -5.26 -2.40
C SER A 96 3.16 -5.21 -1.42
N TYR A 97 2.82 -5.06 -0.15
CA TYR A 97 3.77 -5.28 0.94
C TYR A 97 4.15 -6.77 1.05
N GLY A 98 5.35 -7.05 1.55
CA GLY A 98 5.78 -8.42 1.82
C GLY A 98 4.96 -9.04 2.97
N THR A 99 4.66 -10.33 2.85
CA THR A 99 3.84 -11.08 3.82
C THR A 99 4.56 -11.36 5.15
N SER A 100 5.89 -11.23 5.17
CA SER A 100 6.70 -11.53 6.36
C SER A 100 6.73 -10.42 7.41
N ASP A 101 6.10 -9.29 7.13
CA ASP A 101 6.19 -8.10 7.98
C ASP A 101 4.85 -7.35 8.02
N LEU A 102 3.81 -8.04 8.50
CA LEU A 102 2.49 -7.44 8.69
C LEU A 102 2.48 -6.36 9.78
N ALA A 103 3.41 -6.42 10.74
CA ALA A 103 3.63 -5.38 11.73
C ALA A 103 4.43 -4.20 11.19
N GLY A 104 5.24 -4.43 10.17
CA GLY A 104 6.05 -3.43 9.52
C GLY A 104 5.64 -3.23 8.06
N LEU A 105 4.45 -2.77 7.74
CA LEU A 105 3.97 -2.35 6.40
C LEU A 105 4.98 -1.47 5.62
N SER A 106 6.28 -1.76 5.77
CA SER A 106 7.37 -0.92 5.36
C SER A 106 8.19 -1.45 4.18
N ARG A 107 8.07 -2.73 3.85
CA ARG A 107 8.88 -3.33 2.80
C ARG A 107 8.03 -3.88 1.66
N ARG A 108 8.35 -3.43 0.46
CA ARG A 108 7.88 -4.01 -0.79
C ARG A 108 9.07 -4.64 -1.49
N ASP A 109 8.94 -5.90 -1.89
CA ASP A 109 10.03 -6.62 -2.56
C ASP A 109 10.27 -6.08 -3.98
N ARG A 110 9.20 -5.62 -4.62
CA ARG A 110 9.22 -5.05 -5.97
C ARG A 110 8.29 -3.83 -6.06
N LEU A 111 8.63 -2.92 -6.99
CA LEU A 111 7.86 -1.72 -7.29
C LEU A 111 7.44 -1.66 -8.76
N ASP A 112 7.45 -2.81 -9.46
CA ASP A 112 7.30 -2.91 -10.90
C ASP A 112 6.44 -4.12 -11.33
N ARG A 113 5.48 -4.53 -10.47
CA ARG A 113 4.58 -5.66 -10.78
C ARG A 113 3.34 -5.26 -11.56
N GLY A 114 3.09 -3.96 -11.74
CA GLY A 114 1.90 -3.45 -12.41
C GLY A 114 0.61 -3.74 -11.66
N VAL A 115 0.67 -3.79 -10.33
CA VAL A 115 -0.48 -4.05 -9.45
C VAL A 115 -0.50 -3.12 -8.25
N LEU A 116 -1.68 -2.86 -7.72
CA LEU A 116 -1.89 -2.32 -6.38
C LEU A 116 -1.87 -3.48 -5.38
N GLY A 117 -1.24 -3.29 -4.23
CA GLY A 117 -1.44 -4.14 -3.07
C GLY A 117 -2.63 -3.62 -2.27
N VAL A 118 -3.53 -4.50 -1.86
CA VAL A 118 -4.73 -4.13 -1.10
C VAL A 118 -4.74 -4.90 0.20
N VAL A 119 -4.84 -4.19 1.30
CA VAL A 119 -5.04 -4.75 2.63
C VAL A 119 -6.37 -4.25 3.15
N THR A 120 -7.27 -5.16 3.50
CA THR A 120 -8.54 -4.84 4.15
C THR A 120 -8.54 -5.36 5.58
N LEU A 121 -9.13 -4.58 6.46
CA LEU A 121 -9.34 -4.93 7.86
C LEU A 121 -10.84 -5.01 8.13
N SER A 122 -11.30 -6.19 8.53
CA SER A 122 -12.68 -6.44 8.95
C SER A 122 -12.66 -7.14 10.31
N VAL A 123 -13.08 -6.43 11.34
CA VAL A 123 -13.07 -6.91 12.73
C VAL A 123 -14.52 -6.95 13.24
N SER A 124 -14.95 -8.11 13.73
CA SER A 124 -16.35 -8.31 14.13
C SER A 124 -16.59 -7.93 15.59
N ASN A 125 -15.54 -7.84 16.41
CA ASN A 125 -15.68 -7.56 17.86
C ASN A 125 -14.37 -7.04 18.48
N THR A 126 -14.47 -6.47 19.68
CA THR A 126 -13.36 -5.90 20.45
C THR A 126 -12.23 -6.91 20.72
N ARG A 127 -12.56 -8.20 20.87
CA ARG A 127 -11.58 -9.25 21.14
C ARG A 127 -10.68 -9.47 19.92
N GLU A 128 -11.25 -9.52 18.72
CA GLU A 128 -10.49 -9.60 17.47
C GLU A 128 -9.60 -8.37 17.27
N ALA A 129 -10.10 -7.17 17.62
CA ALA A 129 -9.31 -5.95 17.59
C ALA A 129 -8.08 -6.02 18.51
N VAL A 130 -8.27 -6.54 19.73
CA VAL A 130 -7.17 -6.74 20.72
C VAL A 130 -6.19 -7.82 20.26
N ASP A 131 -6.67 -8.91 19.69
CA ASP A 131 -5.83 -9.99 19.17
C ASP A 131 -5.00 -9.53 17.97
N LEU A 132 -5.55 -8.67 17.13
CA LEU A 132 -4.83 -8.01 16.03
C LEU A 132 -3.67 -7.15 16.56
N LEU A 133 -3.92 -6.35 17.60
CA LEU A 133 -2.90 -5.51 18.24
C LEU A 133 -1.76 -6.32 18.87
N ARG A 134 -2.08 -7.50 19.42
CA ARG A 134 -1.08 -8.40 20.01
C ARG A 134 -0.29 -9.19 18.98
N LEU A 135 -0.59 -9.01 17.66
CA LEU A 135 0.02 -9.76 16.56
C LEU A 135 -0.09 -11.29 16.67
N ASN A 136 -0.95 -11.78 17.57
CA ASN A 136 -1.10 -13.20 17.85
C ASN A 136 -2.05 -13.91 16.89
N ASN A 137 -2.92 -13.17 16.19
CA ASN A 137 -3.82 -13.73 15.20
C ASN A 137 -4.32 -12.66 14.22
N VAL A 138 -4.02 -12.85 12.95
CA VAL A 138 -4.36 -11.88 11.88
C VAL A 138 -5.76 -12.18 11.29
N ARG A 139 -6.67 -12.72 12.10
CA ARG A 139 -8.07 -12.89 11.69
C ARG A 139 -8.67 -11.51 11.41
N GLY A 140 -9.33 -11.37 10.27
CA GLY A 140 -9.92 -10.10 9.83
C GLY A 140 -9.01 -9.22 8.95
N LEU A 141 -7.72 -9.56 8.78
CA LEU A 141 -6.86 -8.89 7.83
C LEU A 141 -6.72 -9.74 6.55
N THR A 142 -7.12 -9.17 5.42
CA THR A 142 -6.98 -9.82 4.12
C THR A 142 -6.02 -9.02 3.25
N GLN A 143 -5.11 -9.71 2.57
CA GLN A 143 -4.19 -9.12 1.62
C GLN A 143 -4.40 -9.71 0.23
N THR A 144 -4.56 -8.84 -0.76
CA THR A 144 -4.74 -9.23 -2.16
C THR A 144 -4.07 -8.23 -3.10
N THR A 145 -4.17 -8.43 -4.39
CA THR A 145 -3.69 -7.49 -5.41
C THR A 145 -4.75 -7.26 -6.47
N ALA A 146 -4.77 -6.04 -7.02
CA ALA A 146 -5.65 -5.67 -8.14
C ALA A 146 -4.96 -4.62 -9.02
N ARG A 147 -5.48 -4.37 -10.21
CA ARG A 147 -5.05 -3.22 -11.02
C ARG A 147 -5.91 -1.98 -10.77
N GLU A 148 -7.09 -2.21 -10.25
CA GLU A 148 -8.05 -1.18 -9.89
C GLU A 148 -8.76 -1.56 -8.59
N VAL A 149 -9.00 -0.56 -7.76
CA VAL A 149 -9.81 -0.65 -6.54
C VAL A 149 -10.77 0.52 -6.55
N ILE A 150 -12.06 0.25 -6.29
CA ILE A 150 -13.08 1.29 -6.13
C ILE A 150 -13.59 1.21 -4.70
N VAL A 151 -13.59 2.33 -4.00
CA VAL A 151 -14.11 2.44 -2.64
C VAL A 151 -15.37 3.30 -2.66
N GLU A 152 -16.49 2.70 -2.32
CA GLU A 152 -17.76 3.35 -2.10
C GLU A 152 -18.02 3.61 -0.62
N ALA A 153 -18.88 4.55 -0.30
CA ALA A 153 -19.35 4.80 1.05
C ALA A 153 -20.81 5.26 1.05
N ASP A 154 -21.44 5.17 2.22
CA ASP A 154 -22.80 5.69 2.46
C ASP A 154 -22.86 7.22 2.64
N THR A 155 -21.72 7.90 2.51
CA THR A 155 -21.59 9.36 2.53
C THR A 155 -21.08 9.87 1.19
N PRO A 156 -21.43 11.11 0.77
CA PRO A 156 -21.00 11.66 -0.51
C PRO A 156 -19.49 11.95 -0.60
N GLU A 157 -18.83 12.13 0.52
CA GLU A 157 -17.39 12.40 0.64
C GLU A 157 -16.81 11.63 1.80
N ILE A 158 -15.56 11.19 1.66
CA ILE A 158 -14.82 10.45 2.69
C ILE A 158 -13.40 11.01 2.86
N PRO A 159 -12.85 10.96 4.09
CA PRO A 159 -11.44 11.23 4.30
C PRO A 159 -10.59 10.11 3.72
N VAL A 160 -9.54 10.49 3.00
CA VAL A 160 -8.56 9.57 2.39
C VAL A 160 -7.16 10.06 2.74
N GLY A 161 -6.36 9.17 3.35
CA GLY A 161 -4.94 9.43 3.53
C GLY A 161 -4.17 9.07 2.27
N VAL A 162 -3.39 10.00 1.71
CA VAL A 162 -2.58 9.77 0.50
C VAL A 162 -1.13 10.14 0.79
N ASP A 163 -0.23 9.16 0.77
CA ASP A 163 1.20 9.34 1.09
C ASP A 163 1.48 10.08 2.41
N GLY A 164 0.54 10.02 3.37
CA GLY A 164 0.62 10.67 4.67
C GLY A 164 -0.05 12.03 4.75
N GLU A 165 -0.70 12.49 3.68
CA GLU A 165 -1.57 13.68 3.67
C GLU A 165 -3.04 13.25 3.74
N SER A 166 -3.87 14.04 4.41
CA SER A 166 -5.32 13.83 4.48
C SER A 166 -6.04 14.67 3.44
N LEU A 167 -6.90 14.02 2.67
CA LEU A 167 -7.75 14.64 1.64
C LEU A 167 -9.20 14.28 1.90
N LEU A 168 -10.14 15.12 1.44
CA LEU A 168 -11.55 14.79 1.37
C LEU A 168 -11.91 14.54 -0.09
N LEU A 169 -12.36 13.33 -0.42
CA LEU A 169 -12.68 12.91 -1.77
C LEU A 169 -14.14 12.47 -1.89
N ARG A 170 -14.73 12.70 -3.05
CA ARG A 170 -16.09 12.26 -3.36
C ARG A 170 -16.13 10.77 -3.65
N THR A 171 -17.16 10.10 -3.17
CA THR A 171 -17.40 8.69 -3.48
C THR A 171 -18.19 8.52 -4.78
N PRO A 172 -17.92 7.46 -5.57
CA PRO A 172 -16.91 6.41 -5.34
C PRO A 172 -15.47 6.90 -5.66
N VAL A 173 -14.50 6.51 -4.83
CA VAL A 173 -13.09 6.83 -5.02
C VAL A 173 -12.41 5.70 -5.79
N ARG A 174 -11.71 6.03 -6.87
CA ARG A 174 -11.04 5.07 -7.75
C ARG A 174 -9.52 5.10 -7.56
N CYS A 175 -8.93 3.96 -7.23
CA CYS A 175 -7.49 3.76 -7.22
C CYS A 175 -7.05 2.93 -8.42
N THR A 176 -6.00 3.37 -9.12
CA THR A 176 -5.44 2.69 -10.30
C THR A 176 -3.92 2.60 -10.20
N VAL A 177 -3.32 1.68 -10.97
CA VAL A 177 -1.87 1.60 -11.13
C VAL A 177 -1.47 1.95 -12.56
N HIS A 178 -0.37 2.69 -12.70
CA HIS A 178 0.29 3.02 -13.95
C HIS A 178 1.64 2.30 -13.99
N PRO A 179 1.74 1.14 -14.68
CA PRO A 179 2.96 0.35 -14.68
C PRO A 179 4.14 1.08 -15.31
N GLY A 180 5.28 1.08 -14.61
CA GLY A 180 6.54 1.67 -15.08
C GLY A 180 6.48 3.17 -15.37
N ALA A 181 5.47 3.89 -14.85
CA ALA A 181 5.23 5.30 -15.17
C ALA A 181 6.24 6.24 -14.49
N LEU A 182 6.79 5.85 -13.34
CA LEU A 182 7.75 6.67 -12.60
C LEU A 182 9.18 6.23 -12.92
N ARG A 183 10.01 7.18 -13.33
CA ARG A 183 11.45 7.00 -13.54
C ARG A 183 12.19 7.43 -12.27
N VAL A 184 12.98 6.53 -11.70
CA VAL A 184 13.76 6.80 -10.48
C VAL A 184 15.22 6.54 -10.76
N LEU A 185 16.06 7.54 -10.51
CA LEU A 185 17.51 7.40 -10.57
C LEU A 185 18.01 6.87 -9.23
N VAL A 186 18.74 5.77 -9.24
CA VAL A 186 19.26 5.12 -8.04
C VAL A 186 20.76 4.81 -8.21
N PRO A 187 21.55 4.76 -7.12
CA PRO A 187 22.95 4.35 -7.19
C PRO A 187 23.07 2.97 -7.85
N ARG A 188 24.12 2.77 -8.65
CA ARG A 188 24.40 1.48 -9.28
C ARG A 188 24.69 0.41 -8.22
N ASP A 189 25.51 0.73 -7.24
CA ASP A 189 25.76 -0.13 -6.08
C ASP A 189 24.74 0.16 -4.98
N ARG A 190 23.96 -0.86 -4.63
CA ARG A 190 22.89 -0.80 -3.64
C ARG A 190 23.00 -1.98 -2.67
N PRO A 191 23.97 -1.96 -1.76
CA PRO A 191 24.13 -3.04 -0.80
C PRO A 191 22.86 -3.24 0.03
N GLY A 192 22.44 -4.48 0.22
CA GLY A 192 21.22 -4.85 0.93
C GLY A 192 19.92 -4.76 0.13
N VAL A 193 19.96 -4.32 -1.13
CA VAL A 193 18.85 -4.49 -2.07
C VAL A 193 18.96 -5.88 -2.70
N ARG A 194 17.95 -6.74 -2.49
CA ARG A 194 17.90 -8.02 -3.19
C ARG A 194 17.75 -7.73 -4.69
N VAL A 195 18.65 -8.27 -5.49
CA VAL A 195 18.49 -8.28 -6.94
C VAL A 195 17.24 -9.09 -7.24
N ALA A 196 16.25 -8.50 -7.89
CA ALA A 196 15.07 -9.23 -8.31
C ALA A 196 15.53 -10.39 -9.20
N ALA A 197 15.14 -11.62 -8.87
CA ALA A 197 15.39 -12.75 -9.76
C ALA A 197 14.77 -12.40 -11.13
N PRO A 198 15.48 -12.64 -12.24
CA PRO A 198 14.95 -12.38 -13.56
C PRO A 198 13.63 -13.15 -13.69
N VAL A 199 12.57 -12.46 -14.09
CA VAL A 199 11.32 -13.12 -14.43
C VAL A 199 11.59 -13.85 -15.74
N PHE A 200 11.84 -15.14 -15.67
CA PHE A 200 11.94 -15.98 -16.84
C PHE A 200 10.54 -16.09 -17.45
N ASP A 201 10.34 -15.42 -18.56
CA ASP A 201 9.15 -15.60 -19.39
C ASP A 201 9.30 -16.92 -20.15
N TRP A 202 8.88 -18.00 -19.50
CA TRP A 202 8.92 -19.35 -20.06
C TRP A 202 8.14 -19.46 -21.37
N VAL A 203 7.09 -18.70 -21.55
CA VAL A 203 6.28 -18.68 -22.77
C VAL A 203 7.08 -18.08 -23.93
N ARG A 204 7.81 -17.01 -23.67
CA ARG A 204 8.69 -16.37 -24.66
C ARG A 204 9.89 -17.24 -25.00
N LEU A 205 10.49 -17.89 -24.02
CA LEU A 205 11.59 -18.84 -24.23
C LEU A 205 11.14 -20.05 -25.04
N TRP A 206 9.96 -20.60 -24.75
CA TRP A 206 9.37 -21.70 -25.50
C TRP A 206 9.12 -21.35 -26.97
N ARG A 207 8.55 -20.17 -27.25
CA ARG A 207 8.34 -19.68 -28.62
C ARG A 207 9.64 -19.43 -29.38
N THR A 208 10.71 -19.08 -28.69
CA THR A 208 12.04 -18.86 -29.30
C THR A 208 12.78 -20.17 -29.54
N ALA A 209 12.60 -21.15 -28.66
CA ALA A 209 13.26 -22.46 -28.76
C ALA A 209 12.57 -23.42 -29.76
N PHE A 210 11.26 -23.23 -29.99
CA PHE A 210 10.47 -24.08 -30.89
C PHE A 210 9.61 -23.18 -31.81
N PRO A 211 10.24 -22.54 -32.83
CA PRO A 211 9.50 -21.84 -33.85
C PRO A 211 8.73 -22.84 -34.68
N SER A 212 7.39 -22.72 -34.73
CA SER A 212 6.49 -23.50 -35.56
C SER A 212 6.62 -23.16 -37.04
#